data_7b20e9099485ae84fd735cc281bf8f68
#
_entry.id   7b20e9099485ae84fd735cc281bf8f68
#
_cell.length_a   1.000
_cell.length_b   1.000
_cell.length_c   1.000
_cell.angle_alpha   90.00
_cell.angle_beta   90.00
_cell.angle_gamma   90.00
#
_symmetry.space_group_name_H-M   'P 1'
#
loop_
_entity.id
_entity.type
_entity.pdbx_description
1 polymer ?
#
loop_
_entity_poly.entity_id
_entity_poly.type
_entity_poly.pdbx_seq_one_letter_code
_entity_poly.pdbx_strand_id
1 'polypeptide(L)'
;TKIYFCFLIMFLATCQNINKEFFIKNEIKTELRNGVLFLNNKPFKGILLSYHENGIKKSEVRYKNGMKNGSEKNWYNNGNIKMERSYVNGIKTGIHKGWWKNKKLKYRYEFDNKGRYEGNVEEWYENGQKLKKFNFTMGRENGKQMLWDLNGNVKANYEVINGERYGLIGLKKCFTVAQNN
;
A
#
# COMPACT_ATOMS: atom_id res chain seq x y z
N THR A 1 -42.04 34.95 -47.31
CA THR A 1 -41.96 33.63 -46.63
C THR A 1 -40.50 33.31 -46.35
N LYS A 2 -40.07 33.55 -45.11
CA LYS A 2 -38.69 33.20 -44.65
C LYS A 2 -38.71 31.80 -44.05
N ILE A 3 -38.00 30.89 -44.71
CA ILE A 3 -37.79 29.53 -44.25
C ILE A 3 -36.62 29.55 -43.27
N TYR A 4 -36.91 29.37 -41.97
CA TYR A 4 -35.88 29.17 -40.95
C TYR A 4 -35.42 27.70 -41.02
N PHE A 5 -34.20 27.48 -41.47
CA PHE A 5 -33.52 26.18 -41.44
C PHE A 5 -33.04 26.00 -39.99
N CYS A 6 -33.78 25.20 -39.22
CA CYS A 6 -33.36 24.76 -37.90
C CYS A 6 -32.30 23.71 -38.07
N PHE A 7 -31.01 24.07 -37.87
CA PHE A 7 -29.91 23.13 -37.72
C PHE A 7 -30.07 22.43 -36.39
N LEU A 8 -30.66 21.21 -36.45
CA LEU A 8 -30.69 20.31 -35.31
C LEU A 8 -29.29 19.71 -35.18
N ILE A 9 -28.45 20.32 -34.32
CA ILE A 9 -27.18 19.72 -33.94
C ILE A 9 -27.52 18.53 -33.03
N MET A 10 -27.56 17.32 -33.64
CA MET A 10 -27.50 16.09 -32.87
C MET A 10 -26.15 16.04 -32.12
N PHE A 11 -26.18 16.45 -30.86
CA PHE A 11 -25.17 16.01 -29.93
C PHE A 11 -25.30 14.49 -29.79
N LEU A 12 -24.51 13.77 -30.55
CA LEU A 12 -24.21 12.37 -30.25
C LEU A 12 -23.47 12.39 -28.91
N ALA A 13 -24.23 12.36 -27.83
CA ALA A 13 -23.70 11.94 -26.53
C ALA A 13 -23.16 10.53 -26.76
N THR A 14 -21.86 10.44 -27.00
CA THR A 14 -21.12 9.19 -26.82
C THR A 14 -21.37 8.80 -25.37
N CYS A 15 -22.32 7.92 -25.17
CA CYS A 15 -22.53 7.23 -23.92
C CYS A 15 -21.25 6.43 -23.67
N GLN A 16 -20.24 7.08 -23.09
CA GLN A 16 -19.12 6.36 -22.51
C GLN A 16 -19.80 5.39 -21.55
N ASN A 17 -19.70 4.11 -21.85
CA ASN A 17 -20.02 3.03 -20.95
C ASN A 17 -19.12 3.24 -19.72
N ILE A 18 -19.56 4.10 -18.81
CA ILE A 18 -19.04 4.17 -17.47
C ILE A 18 -19.35 2.78 -16.92
N ASN A 19 -18.38 1.86 -17.00
CA ASN A 19 -18.46 0.57 -16.35
C ASN A 19 -18.87 0.86 -14.92
N LYS A 20 -20.17 0.67 -14.59
CA LYS A 20 -20.68 0.87 -13.24
C LYS A 20 -19.83 0.01 -12.32
N GLU A 21 -18.92 0.64 -11.61
CA GLU A 21 -18.15 -0.02 -10.57
C GLU A 21 -19.14 -0.41 -9.49
N PHE A 22 -19.30 -1.72 -9.26
CA PHE A 22 -20.24 -2.21 -8.28
C PHE A 22 -19.70 -1.93 -6.89
N PHE A 23 -20.41 -1.10 -6.11
CA PHE A 23 -20.12 -0.86 -4.71
C PHE A 23 -20.85 -1.91 -3.88
N ILE A 24 -20.11 -2.77 -3.18
CA ILE A 24 -20.64 -3.83 -2.36
C ILE A 24 -20.44 -3.45 -0.90
N LYS A 25 -21.56 -3.36 -0.14
CA LYS A 25 -21.54 -3.15 1.29
C LYS A 25 -21.28 -4.46 2.04
N ASN A 26 -20.92 -4.39 3.32
CA ASN A 26 -20.62 -5.53 4.19
C ASN A 26 -21.70 -6.63 4.25
N GLU A 27 -22.92 -6.33 3.80
CA GLU A 27 -24.07 -7.25 3.81
C GLU A 27 -24.03 -8.31 2.71
N ILE A 28 -23.12 -8.18 1.74
CA ILE A 28 -23.03 -9.13 0.63
C ILE A 28 -22.01 -10.21 0.95
N LYS A 29 -22.46 -11.46 0.87
CA LYS A 29 -21.61 -12.62 1.12
C LYS A 29 -20.63 -12.82 -0.02
N THR A 30 -19.40 -12.43 0.20
CA THR A 30 -18.27 -12.74 -0.69
C THR A 30 -17.49 -13.92 -0.14
N GLU A 31 -16.86 -14.69 -1.01
CA GLU A 31 -16.03 -15.84 -0.66
C GLU A 31 -14.62 -15.68 -1.22
N LEU A 32 -13.62 -15.94 -0.41
CA LEU A 32 -12.22 -15.93 -0.83
C LEU A 32 -11.75 -17.39 -1.03
N ARG A 33 -11.40 -17.75 -2.27
CA ARG A 33 -10.88 -19.09 -2.63
C ARG A 33 -9.51 -18.91 -3.28
N ASN A 34 -8.47 -19.50 -2.71
CA ASN A 34 -7.10 -19.44 -3.24
C ASN A 34 -6.63 -18.03 -3.65
N GLY A 35 -6.97 -17.02 -2.82
CA GLY A 35 -6.60 -15.63 -3.06
C GLY A 35 -7.48 -14.88 -4.08
N VAL A 36 -8.47 -15.55 -4.68
CA VAL A 36 -9.45 -14.96 -5.60
C VAL A 36 -10.76 -14.71 -4.86
N LEU A 37 -11.26 -13.50 -4.92
CA LEU A 37 -12.54 -13.09 -4.34
C LEU A 37 -13.70 -13.41 -5.30
N PHE A 38 -14.70 -14.11 -4.81
CA PHE A 38 -15.92 -14.45 -5.56
C PHE A 38 -17.14 -13.73 -4.98
N LEU A 39 -18.07 -13.40 -5.86
CA LEU A 39 -19.43 -13.00 -5.55
C LEU A 39 -20.36 -13.87 -6.38
N ASN A 40 -21.31 -14.58 -5.73
CA ASN A 40 -22.23 -15.48 -6.41
C ASN A 40 -21.51 -16.48 -7.35
N ASN A 41 -20.44 -17.10 -6.86
CA ASN A 41 -19.58 -18.04 -7.60
C ASN A 41 -18.88 -17.49 -8.85
N LYS A 42 -18.93 -16.17 -9.07
CA LYS A 42 -18.19 -15.52 -10.16
C LYS A 42 -17.01 -14.70 -9.58
N PRO A 43 -15.84 -14.70 -10.24
CA PRO A 43 -14.74 -13.83 -9.81
C PRO A 43 -15.19 -12.36 -9.74
N PHE A 44 -14.98 -11.72 -8.61
CA PHE A 44 -15.48 -10.38 -8.35
C PHE A 44 -14.77 -9.32 -9.22
N LYS A 45 -15.55 -8.40 -9.77
CA LYS A 45 -15.08 -7.18 -10.45
C LYS A 45 -15.83 -5.99 -9.88
N GLY A 46 -15.09 -5.00 -9.38
CA GLY A 46 -15.68 -3.78 -8.83
C GLY A 46 -14.90 -3.25 -7.64
N ILE A 47 -15.52 -2.35 -6.89
CA ILE A 47 -14.97 -1.79 -5.67
C ILE A 47 -15.71 -2.40 -4.48
N LEU A 48 -14.95 -3.03 -3.59
CA LEU A 48 -15.47 -3.56 -2.33
C LEU A 48 -15.30 -2.50 -1.25
N LEU A 49 -16.40 -2.07 -0.67
CA LEU A 49 -16.46 -1.11 0.43
C LEU A 49 -16.76 -1.81 1.75
N SER A 50 -16.18 -1.33 2.83
CA SER A 50 -16.59 -1.65 4.18
C SER A 50 -16.63 -0.40 5.05
N TYR A 51 -17.39 -0.47 6.15
CA TYR A 51 -17.60 0.64 7.06
C TYR A 51 -17.31 0.21 8.50
N HIS A 52 -16.89 1.15 9.32
CA HIS A 52 -16.85 1.01 10.76
C HIS A 52 -18.28 1.06 11.33
N GLU A 53 -18.49 0.61 12.57
CA GLU A 53 -19.78 0.64 13.25
C GLU A 53 -20.40 2.05 13.33
N ASN A 54 -19.55 3.08 13.38
CA ASN A 54 -19.97 4.49 13.36
C ASN A 54 -20.28 5.04 11.95
N GLY A 55 -20.36 4.20 10.92
CA GLY A 55 -20.69 4.58 9.55
C GLY A 55 -19.54 5.20 8.74
N ILE A 56 -18.38 5.44 9.34
CA ILE A 56 -17.21 5.95 8.63
C ILE A 56 -16.62 4.84 7.75
N LYS A 57 -16.23 5.19 6.53
CA LYS A 57 -15.60 4.25 5.60
C LYS A 57 -14.36 3.61 6.25
N LYS A 58 -14.30 2.27 6.25
CA LYS A 58 -13.20 1.47 6.80
C LYS A 58 -12.22 1.03 5.73
N SER A 59 -12.76 0.58 4.57
CA SER A 59 -11.93 0.16 3.45
C SER A 59 -12.59 0.42 2.09
N GLU A 60 -11.76 0.60 1.09
CA GLU A 60 -12.11 0.66 -0.32
C GLU A 60 -11.04 -0.11 -1.11
N VAL A 61 -11.45 -1.19 -1.76
CA VAL A 61 -10.52 -2.08 -2.46
C VAL A 61 -11.05 -2.36 -3.85
N ARG A 62 -10.25 -2.08 -4.86
CA ARG A 62 -10.58 -2.34 -6.26
C ARG A 62 -10.15 -3.76 -6.65
N TYR A 63 -11.09 -4.48 -7.30
CA TYR A 63 -10.88 -5.83 -7.78
C TYR A 63 -11.16 -5.96 -9.29
N LYS A 64 -10.40 -6.84 -9.94
CA LYS A 64 -10.64 -7.30 -11.31
C LYS A 64 -10.36 -8.81 -11.36
N ASN A 65 -11.33 -9.59 -11.90
CA ASN A 65 -11.23 -11.05 -11.93
C ASN A 65 -10.93 -11.69 -10.57
N GLY A 66 -11.54 -11.15 -9.51
CA GLY A 66 -11.37 -11.63 -8.13
C GLY A 66 -10.04 -11.26 -7.47
N MET A 67 -9.10 -10.64 -8.19
CA MET A 67 -7.82 -10.21 -7.66
C MET A 67 -7.80 -8.70 -7.42
N LYS A 68 -7.07 -8.23 -6.40
CA LYS A 68 -6.84 -6.81 -6.20
C LYS A 68 -6.17 -6.22 -7.44
N ASN A 69 -6.76 -5.15 -8.00
CA ASN A 69 -6.27 -4.50 -9.20
C ASN A 69 -6.61 -3.01 -9.15
N GLY A 70 -5.59 -2.18 -9.02
CA GLY A 70 -5.72 -0.76 -8.71
C GLY A 70 -5.50 -0.46 -7.23
N SER A 71 -6.24 0.51 -6.68
CA SER A 71 -6.02 1.04 -5.33
C SER A 71 -6.70 0.20 -4.24
N GLU A 72 -6.05 0.15 -3.09
CA GLU A 72 -6.61 -0.22 -1.79
C GLU A 72 -6.38 0.93 -0.83
N LYS A 73 -7.46 1.42 -0.20
CA LYS A 73 -7.41 2.47 0.81
C LYS A 73 -8.12 2.01 2.07
N ASN A 74 -7.53 2.28 3.23
CA ASN A 74 -8.16 2.02 4.52
C ASN A 74 -8.14 3.29 5.38
N TRP A 75 -9.13 3.42 6.24
CA TRP A 75 -9.29 4.53 7.16
C TRP A 75 -9.43 4.04 8.59
N TYR A 76 -9.02 4.87 9.53
CA TYR A 76 -9.33 4.73 10.93
C TYR A 76 -10.81 5.08 11.20
N ASN A 77 -11.33 4.69 12.36
CA ASN A 77 -12.70 5.00 12.79
C ASN A 77 -12.97 6.51 13.02
N ASN A 78 -11.94 7.35 13.02
CA ASN A 78 -12.06 8.81 13.05
C ASN A 78 -11.99 9.46 11.65
N GLY A 79 -12.01 8.66 10.57
CA GLY A 79 -11.99 9.11 9.18
C GLY A 79 -10.60 9.43 8.61
N ASN A 80 -9.56 9.44 9.42
CA ASN A 80 -8.21 9.66 8.93
C ASN A 80 -7.74 8.46 8.09
N ILE A 81 -7.00 8.75 7.01
CA ILE A 81 -6.41 7.71 6.19
C ILE A 81 -5.44 6.86 7.03
N LYS A 82 -5.52 5.54 6.89
CA LYS A 82 -4.67 4.56 7.57
C LYS A 82 -3.61 3.99 6.65
N MET A 83 -4.00 3.67 5.41
CA MET A 83 -3.07 3.18 4.40
C MET A 83 -3.58 3.38 2.98
N GLU A 84 -2.63 3.48 2.04
CA GLU A 84 -2.84 3.42 0.60
C GLU A 84 -1.86 2.45 -0.03
N ARG A 85 -2.38 1.61 -0.93
CA ARG A 85 -1.61 0.58 -1.63
C ARG A 85 -2.10 0.46 -3.07
N SER A 86 -1.23 -0.04 -3.94
CA SER A 86 -1.54 -0.30 -5.34
C SER A 86 -1.22 -1.74 -5.72
N TYR A 87 -2.04 -2.30 -6.59
CA TYR A 87 -1.92 -3.69 -7.04
C TYR A 87 -2.18 -3.82 -8.54
N VAL A 88 -1.51 -4.78 -9.16
CA VAL A 88 -1.80 -5.26 -10.50
C VAL A 88 -1.96 -6.78 -10.43
N ASN A 89 -3.15 -7.30 -10.73
CA ASN A 89 -3.47 -8.74 -10.69
C ASN A 89 -3.04 -9.42 -9.37
N GLY A 90 -3.32 -8.78 -8.25
CA GLY A 90 -2.99 -9.26 -6.91
C GLY A 90 -1.56 -8.97 -6.44
N ILE A 91 -0.66 -8.57 -7.34
CA ILE A 91 0.74 -8.27 -7.04
C ILE A 91 0.85 -6.81 -6.56
N LYS A 92 1.56 -6.58 -5.46
CA LYS A 92 1.90 -5.24 -4.96
C LYS A 92 2.75 -4.49 -5.98
N THR A 93 2.48 -3.20 -6.20
CA THR A 93 3.24 -2.37 -7.15
C THR A 93 3.26 -0.92 -6.72
N GLY A 94 4.30 -0.18 -7.12
CA GLY A 94 4.41 1.25 -6.85
C GLY A 94 4.60 1.56 -5.36
N ILE A 95 4.15 2.73 -4.94
CA ILE A 95 4.39 3.23 -3.58
C ILE A 95 3.21 2.87 -2.68
N HIS A 96 3.50 2.16 -1.59
CA HIS A 96 2.59 1.86 -0.49
C HIS A 96 2.90 2.76 0.69
N LYS A 97 1.88 3.41 1.24
CA LYS A 97 1.99 4.30 2.39
C LYS A 97 1.04 3.88 3.49
N GLY A 98 1.46 4.12 4.71
CA GLY A 98 0.59 4.02 5.89
C GLY A 98 0.84 5.19 6.83
N TRP A 99 -0.20 5.54 7.58
CA TRP A 99 -0.17 6.65 8.54
C TRP A 99 -0.62 6.17 9.90
N TRP A 100 -0.11 6.83 10.91
CA TRP A 100 -0.58 6.74 12.28
C TRP A 100 -1.94 7.45 12.42
N LYS A 101 -2.66 7.18 13.51
CA LYS A 101 -3.98 7.79 13.77
C LYS A 101 -3.90 9.33 13.88
N ASN A 102 -2.74 9.86 14.27
CA ASN A 102 -2.41 11.29 14.32
C ASN A 102 -1.99 11.90 12.97
N LYS A 103 -2.20 11.20 11.83
CA LYS A 103 -1.88 11.57 10.44
C LYS A 103 -0.39 11.61 10.10
N LYS A 104 0.53 11.36 11.04
CA LYS A 104 1.95 11.25 10.74
C LYS A 104 2.21 9.98 9.93
N LEU A 105 3.17 10.04 9.01
CA LEU A 105 3.57 8.90 8.19
C LEU A 105 4.09 7.78 9.09
N LYS A 106 3.65 6.55 8.84
CA LYS A 106 4.07 5.34 9.55
C LYS A 106 5.06 4.54 8.73
N TYR A 107 4.77 4.38 7.43
CA TYR A 107 5.68 3.71 6.51
C TYR A 107 5.50 4.22 5.08
N ARG A 108 6.56 4.09 4.29
CA ARG A 108 6.59 4.25 2.84
C ARG A 108 7.45 3.12 2.27
N TYR A 109 6.82 2.27 1.48
CA TYR A 109 7.47 1.16 0.79
C TYR A 109 7.29 1.32 -0.71
N GLU A 110 8.31 0.97 -1.46
CA GLU A 110 8.29 0.97 -2.91
C GLU A 110 8.43 -0.47 -3.43
N PHE A 111 7.61 -0.82 -4.44
CA PHE A 111 7.56 -2.16 -5.01
C PHE A 111 7.72 -2.08 -6.53
N ASP A 112 8.49 -3.03 -7.08
CA ASP A 112 8.55 -3.28 -8.52
C ASP A 112 7.27 -3.98 -9.03
N ASN A 113 7.22 -4.23 -10.34
CA ASN A 113 6.10 -4.91 -10.99
C ASN A 113 5.98 -6.41 -10.66
N LYS A 114 6.98 -6.99 -9.97
CA LYS A 114 6.96 -8.38 -9.46
C LYS A 114 6.60 -8.47 -7.98
N GLY A 115 6.28 -7.33 -7.33
CA GLY A 115 5.91 -7.26 -5.92
C GLY A 115 7.09 -7.31 -4.95
N ARG A 116 8.31 -7.10 -5.43
CA ARG A 116 9.54 -7.06 -4.63
C ARG A 116 9.82 -5.63 -4.18
N TYR A 117 10.44 -5.47 -3.02
CA TYR A 117 10.93 -4.16 -2.60
C TYR A 117 11.90 -3.59 -3.64
N GLU A 118 11.72 -2.30 -3.97
CA GLU A 118 12.57 -1.53 -4.87
C GLU A 118 12.76 -0.12 -4.32
N GLY A 119 14.00 0.41 -4.35
CA GLY A 119 14.31 1.73 -3.78
C GLY A 119 14.16 1.77 -2.27
N ASN A 120 13.51 2.82 -1.75
CA ASN A 120 13.46 3.09 -0.31
C ASN A 120 12.31 2.37 0.40
N VAL A 121 12.65 1.70 1.51
CA VAL A 121 11.72 1.18 2.52
C VAL A 121 11.92 2.00 3.79
N GLU A 122 10.94 2.82 4.14
CA GLU A 122 11.03 3.76 5.25
C GLU A 122 9.91 3.55 6.26
N GLU A 123 10.25 3.70 7.54
CA GLU A 123 9.30 3.59 8.66
C GLU A 123 9.55 4.70 9.67
N TRP A 124 8.49 5.11 10.37
CA TRP A 124 8.52 6.14 11.40
C TRP A 124 7.75 5.71 12.64
N TYR A 125 8.22 6.11 13.77
CA TYR A 125 7.49 6.06 15.04
C TYR A 125 6.29 7.03 15.02
N GLU A 126 5.34 6.83 15.93
CA GLU A 126 4.13 7.67 16.01
C GLU A 126 4.43 9.15 16.37
N ASN A 127 5.54 9.42 17.07
CA ASN A 127 6.02 10.78 17.31
C ASN A 127 6.58 11.46 16.04
N GLY A 128 6.79 10.70 14.94
CA GLY A 128 7.36 11.17 13.67
C GLY A 128 8.87 10.99 13.54
N GLN A 129 9.55 10.49 14.59
CA GLN A 129 10.94 10.09 14.56
C GLN A 129 11.14 8.98 13.54
N LYS A 130 12.20 9.04 12.73
CA LYS A 130 12.53 7.97 11.79
C LYS A 130 12.94 6.72 12.55
N LEU A 131 12.32 5.59 12.20
CA LEU A 131 12.66 4.27 12.72
C LEU A 131 13.64 3.55 11.77
N LYS A 132 13.36 3.59 10.47
CA LYS A 132 14.07 2.76 9.49
C LYS A 132 14.17 3.50 8.15
N LYS A 133 15.33 3.37 7.50
CA LYS A 133 15.54 3.72 6.10
C LYS A 133 16.46 2.68 5.49
N PHE A 134 15.87 1.79 4.71
CA PHE A 134 16.56 0.71 4.02
C PHE A 134 16.40 0.88 2.52
N ASN A 135 17.44 0.53 1.75
CA ASN A 135 17.41 0.52 0.30
C ASN A 135 17.40 -0.91 -0.22
N PHE A 136 16.60 -1.13 -1.25
CA PHE A 136 16.43 -2.43 -1.88
C PHE A 136 16.57 -2.32 -3.40
N THR A 137 17.13 -3.37 -4.01
CA THR A 137 17.11 -3.58 -5.45
C THR A 137 16.66 -5.02 -5.70
N MET A 138 15.61 -5.19 -6.50
CA MET A 138 15.02 -6.50 -6.82
C MET A 138 14.70 -7.36 -5.58
N GLY A 139 14.25 -6.73 -4.49
CA GLY A 139 13.87 -7.39 -3.23
C GLY A 139 15.02 -7.71 -2.27
N ARG A 140 16.26 -7.36 -2.60
CA ARG A 140 17.44 -7.57 -1.76
C ARG A 140 17.96 -6.22 -1.24
N GLU A 141 18.45 -6.21 0.00
CA GLU A 141 19.13 -5.03 0.53
C GLU A 141 20.30 -4.63 -0.37
N ASN A 142 20.42 -3.34 -0.68
CA ASN A 142 21.50 -2.77 -1.50
C ASN A 142 21.76 -1.33 -1.10
N GLY A 143 23.03 -0.95 -0.93
CA GLY A 143 23.43 0.38 -0.47
C GLY A 143 23.16 0.61 1.02
N LYS A 144 22.91 1.85 1.42
CA LYS A 144 22.83 2.26 2.82
C LYS A 144 21.57 1.76 3.52
N GLN A 145 21.76 1.23 4.75
CA GLN A 145 20.74 0.70 5.65
C GLN A 145 20.88 1.39 7.00
N MET A 146 19.83 2.03 7.47
CA MET A 146 19.84 2.76 8.74
C MET A 146 18.63 2.40 9.60
N LEU A 147 18.86 2.18 10.87
CA LEU A 147 17.86 1.92 11.90
C LEU A 147 18.12 2.83 13.11
N TRP A 148 17.07 3.41 13.66
CA TRP A 148 17.11 4.27 14.83
C TRP A 148 16.16 3.75 15.91
N ASP A 149 16.47 4.03 17.17
CA ASP A 149 15.53 3.86 18.27
C ASP A 149 14.57 5.06 18.40
N LEU A 150 13.64 4.97 19.35
CA LEU A 150 12.64 6.01 19.60
C LEU A 150 13.26 7.35 20.04
N ASN A 151 14.47 7.33 20.61
CA ASN A 151 15.21 8.51 21.04
C ASN A 151 16.08 9.11 19.93
N GLY A 152 16.10 8.48 18.73
CA GLY A 152 16.92 8.92 17.60
C GLY A 152 18.35 8.38 17.61
N ASN A 153 18.72 7.51 18.55
CA ASN A 153 20.01 6.89 18.54
C ASN A 153 20.12 5.85 17.42
N VAL A 154 21.27 5.81 16.77
CA VAL A 154 21.55 4.86 15.68
C VAL A 154 21.71 3.45 16.26
N LYS A 155 20.86 2.53 15.80
CA LYS A 155 20.91 1.09 16.15
C LYS A 155 21.63 0.26 15.11
N ALA A 156 21.52 0.66 13.83
CA ALA A 156 22.28 0.09 12.74
C ALA A 156 22.58 1.16 11.70
N ASN A 157 23.78 1.12 11.14
CA ASN A 157 24.22 1.96 10.05
C ASN A 157 25.26 1.18 9.25
N TYR A 158 24.79 0.50 8.20
CA TYR A 158 25.64 -0.32 7.37
C TYR A 158 25.30 -0.10 5.89
N GLU A 159 26.22 -0.49 5.04
CA GLU A 159 26.05 -0.52 3.60
C GLU A 159 26.14 -1.96 3.09
N VAL A 160 25.26 -2.30 2.16
CA VAL A 160 25.29 -3.58 1.45
C VAL A 160 25.89 -3.37 0.08
N ILE A 161 27.02 -4.02 -0.16
CA ILE A 161 27.77 -3.99 -1.42
C ILE A 161 27.97 -5.44 -1.88
N ASN A 162 27.49 -5.78 -3.06
CA ASN A 162 27.58 -7.16 -3.61
C ASN A 162 27.02 -8.24 -2.67
N GLY A 163 26.01 -7.89 -1.84
CA GLY A 163 25.35 -8.81 -0.90
C GLY A 163 26.04 -8.91 0.48
N GLU A 164 27.19 -8.29 0.67
CA GLU A 164 27.90 -8.25 1.95
C GLU A 164 27.61 -6.95 2.71
N ARG A 165 27.59 -7.03 4.05
CA ARG A 165 27.28 -5.89 4.93
C ARG A 165 28.51 -5.32 5.57
N TYR A 166 28.72 -4.00 5.42
CA TYR A 166 29.84 -3.23 5.96
C TYR A 166 29.33 -2.14 6.90
N GLY A 167 29.88 -2.05 8.12
CA GLY A 167 29.55 -1.03 9.11
C GLY A 167 28.84 -1.57 10.35
N LEU A 168 28.07 -0.71 11.05
CA LEU A 168 27.37 -1.04 12.28
C LEU A 168 26.09 -1.83 11.95
N ILE A 169 26.16 -3.16 12.00
CA ILE A 169 25.04 -4.06 11.62
C ILE A 169 23.99 -4.17 12.75
N GLY A 170 24.34 -3.79 13.96
CA GLY A 170 23.52 -3.79 15.16
C GLY A 170 24.39 -3.86 16.40
N LEU A 171 23.80 -3.53 17.55
CA LEU A 171 24.49 -3.69 18.82
C LEU A 171 24.54 -5.17 19.17
N LYS A 172 25.60 -5.89 18.79
CA LYS A 172 25.95 -7.15 19.45
C LYS A 172 26.34 -6.81 20.88
N LYS A 173 25.64 -7.38 21.87
CA LYS A 173 26.19 -7.42 23.22
C LYS A 173 27.50 -8.19 23.10
N CYS A 174 28.64 -7.52 23.27
CA CYS A 174 29.89 -8.19 23.47
C CYS A 174 29.78 -8.97 24.79
N PHE A 175 29.59 -10.27 24.72
CA PHE A 175 29.86 -11.14 25.86
C PHE A 175 31.37 -11.15 26.00
N THR A 176 31.88 -10.50 27.04
CA THR A 176 33.26 -10.69 27.47
C THR A 176 33.40 -12.18 27.80
N VAL A 177 34.15 -12.90 26.97
CA VAL A 177 34.61 -14.25 27.34
C VAL A 177 35.59 -14.01 28.49
N ALA A 178 35.15 -14.31 29.71
CA ALA A 178 36.09 -14.35 30.85
C ALA A 178 37.16 -15.38 30.48
N GLN A 179 38.37 -14.93 30.28
CA GLN A 179 39.52 -15.82 30.23
C GLN A 179 39.69 -16.38 31.65
N ASN A 180 39.34 -17.64 31.88
CA ASN A 180 39.72 -18.38 33.03
C ASN A 180 41.22 -18.66 32.88
N ASN A 181 42.03 -18.00 33.69
CA ASN A 181 43.38 -18.40 34.02
C ASN A 181 43.38 -19.53 35.05
#